data_da2c7e091b8f4bdf0d4ef7e64f720960
#
_entry.id   da2c7e091b8f4bdf0d4ef7e64f720960
#
_cell.length_a   1.000
_cell.length_b   1.000
_cell.length_c   1.000
_cell.angle_alpha   90.00
_cell.angle_beta   90.00
_cell.angle_gamma   90.00
#
_symmetry.space_group_name_H-M   'P 1'
#
loop_
_entity.id
_entity.type
_entity.pdbx_description
1 polymer ?
#
loop_
_entity_poly.entity_id
_entity_poly.type
_entity_poly.pdbx_seq_one_letter_code
_entity_poly.pdbx_strand_id
1 'polypeptide(L)'
;MKRFRESTDEHLLEEIPTEIRFFDLLKLKETSLIDDKLSKRIEKMGTELPELTLTRRIRTEKEEEIEKFFQSCVDRGNEGIIAKNLNSSYHPGERGKDWLKLKKTGESLDLVITRAEYGHGKRHRWLSDYYLAAYDEDEGNFKEIGKTYKGLTDEEIKKITELLEEIEIDRKGRTVVVDPQIVVEVEYSNIFSGESSTYDSGYTLRFARIKKIREDLEPENADTLEKVSQLARKEK
;
A
#
# COMPACT_ATOMS: atom_id res chain seq x y z
N MET A 1 13.80 8.34 -5.09
CA MET A 1 14.39 7.37 -6.05
C MET A 1 15.58 7.94 -6.85
N LYS A 2 16.59 8.50 -6.18
CA LYS A 2 17.78 9.05 -6.85
C LYS A 2 18.83 8.01 -7.26
N ARG A 3 18.74 6.76 -6.77
CA ARG A 3 19.75 5.70 -6.95
C ARG A 3 19.66 4.84 -8.20
N PHE A 4 18.65 5.02 -9.06
CA PHE A 4 18.45 4.17 -10.26
C PHE A 4 18.83 4.90 -11.57
N ARG A 5 19.69 5.93 -11.53
CA ARG A 5 20.26 6.54 -12.73
C ARG A 5 21.65 5.97 -12.97
N GLU A 6 21.99 5.78 -14.24
CA GLU A 6 23.19 5.09 -14.77
C GLU A 6 24.57 5.64 -14.39
N SER A 7 24.67 6.65 -13.52
CA SER A 7 25.94 7.12 -12.96
C SER A 7 25.86 7.12 -11.43
N THR A 8 26.65 6.27 -10.80
CA THR A 8 26.89 6.29 -9.36
C THR A 8 27.78 7.49 -9.03
N ASP A 9 27.17 8.57 -8.58
CA ASP A 9 27.87 9.68 -7.99
C ASP A 9 28.39 9.25 -6.61
N GLU A 10 29.68 9.30 -6.35
CA GLU A 10 30.28 8.88 -5.08
C GLU A 10 29.71 9.66 -3.89
N HIS A 11 29.33 10.92 -4.07
CA HIS A 11 28.62 11.73 -3.07
C HIS A 11 27.25 11.17 -2.67
N LEU A 12 26.55 10.48 -3.58
CA LEU A 12 25.25 9.83 -3.25
C LEU A 12 25.41 8.63 -2.30
N LEU A 13 26.56 7.99 -2.27
CA LEU A 13 26.85 6.88 -1.34
C LEU A 13 27.07 7.38 0.08
N GLU A 14 27.63 8.57 0.24
CA GLU A 14 27.82 9.21 1.56
C GLU A 14 26.51 9.79 2.10
N GLU A 15 25.69 10.41 1.24
CA GLU A 15 24.37 10.98 1.63
C GLU A 15 23.32 9.92 1.96
N ILE A 16 23.38 8.73 1.33
CA ILE A 16 22.39 7.67 1.50
C ILE A 16 23.11 6.36 1.86
N PRO A 17 23.47 6.15 3.12
CA PRO A 17 24.13 4.92 3.55
C PRO A 17 23.23 3.70 3.25
N THR A 18 23.85 2.64 2.73
CA THR A 18 23.17 1.38 2.45
C THR A 18 23.82 0.25 3.20
N GLU A 19 23.00 -0.64 3.71
CA GLU A 19 23.42 -1.88 4.34
C GLU A 19 22.85 -3.08 3.58
N ILE A 20 23.66 -4.11 3.36
CA ILE A 20 23.22 -5.37 2.76
C ILE A 20 22.87 -6.34 3.90
N ARG A 21 21.65 -6.87 3.86
CA ARG A 21 21.19 -7.88 4.81
C ARG A 21 20.69 -9.12 4.09
N PHE A 22 21.15 -10.27 4.53
CA PHE A 22 20.81 -11.56 3.97
C PHE A 22 19.65 -12.21 4.72
N PHE A 23 18.72 -12.83 3.99
CA PHE A 23 17.49 -13.38 4.58
C PHE A 23 17.19 -14.81 4.13
N ASP A 24 17.94 -15.36 3.15
CA ASP A 24 17.83 -16.73 2.68
C ASP A 24 19.12 -17.15 1.95
N LEU A 25 19.36 -18.45 1.80
CA LEU A 25 20.48 -19.04 1.09
C LEU A 25 19.98 -20.10 0.11
N LEU A 26 20.04 -19.81 -1.19
CA LEU A 26 19.49 -20.67 -2.25
C LEU A 26 20.56 -21.55 -2.92
N LYS A 27 21.81 -21.15 -2.85
CA LYS A 27 22.95 -21.91 -3.36
C LYS A 27 24.16 -21.68 -2.46
N LEU A 28 24.89 -22.75 -2.16
CA LEU A 28 26.17 -22.67 -1.46
C LEU A 28 27.22 -23.42 -2.30
N LYS A 29 28.24 -22.67 -2.81
CA LYS A 29 29.19 -23.17 -3.80
C LYS A 29 28.45 -23.79 -5.00
N GLU A 30 28.67 -25.06 -5.32
CA GLU A 30 27.98 -25.75 -6.42
C GLU A 30 26.67 -26.44 -6.01
N THR A 31 26.32 -26.43 -4.72
CA THR A 31 25.14 -27.14 -4.20
C THR A 31 23.92 -26.22 -4.18
N SER A 32 22.84 -26.57 -4.90
CA SER A 32 21.53 -25.95 -4.81
C SER A 32 20.85 -26.32 -3.50
N LEU A 33 20.19 -25.35 -2.86
CA LEU A 33 19.45 -25.52 -1.61
C LEU A 33 17.97 -25.20 -1.79
N ILE A 34 17.52 -25.00 -3.02
CA ILE A 34 16.14 -24.59 -3.34
C ILE A 34 15.12 -25.59 -2.77
N ASP A 35 15.41 -26.89 -2.88
CA ASP A 35 14.54 -27.97 -2.40
C ASP A 35 14.66 -28.23 -0.90
N ASP A 36 15.68 -27.67 -0.25
CA ASP A 36 15.85 -27.79 1.20
C ASP A 36 14.77 -26.95 1.92
N LYS A 37 14.33 -27.42 3.10
CA LYS A 37 13.46 -26.63 3.99
C LYS A 37 14.12 -25.31 4.37
N LEU A 38 13.32 -24.23 4.51
CA LEU A 38 13.80 -22.92 4.92
C LEU A 38 14.61 -22.98 6.23
N SER A 39 14.17 -23.78 7.21
CA SER A 39 14.90 -23.99 8.47
C SER A 39 16.35 -24.43 8.24
N LYS A 40 16.56 -25.38 7.33
CA LYS A 40 17.89 -25.89 6.98
C LYS A 40 18.74 -24.89 6.20
N ARG A 41 18.13 -24.11 5.30
CA ARG A 41 18.81 -23.02 4.57
C ARG A 41 19.30 -21.92 5.51
N ILE A 42 18.46 -21.55 6.49
CA ILE A 42 18.80 -20.55 7.52
C ILE A 42 19.93 -21.05 8.43
N GLU A 43 19.89 -22.33 8.84
CA GLU A 43 20.95 -22.94 9.64
C GLU A 43 22.28 -22.91 8.89
N LYS A 44 22.30 -23.38 7.65
CA LYS A 44 23.51 -23.34 6.80
C LYS A 44 24.04 -21.93 6.58
N MET A 45 23.15 -20.94 6.41
CA MET A 45 23.57 -19.54 6.26
C MET A 45 24.27 -19.04 7.52
N GLY A 46 23.80 -19.40 8.71
CA GLY A 46 24.43 -19.00 9.97
C GLY A 46 25.74 -19.75 10.28
N THR A 47 25.88 -21.01 9.87
CA THR A 47 27.07 -21.81 10.16
C THR A 47 28.17 -21.65 9.13
N GLU A 48 27.82 -21.57 7.84
CA GLU A 48 28.80 -21.53 6.74
C GLU A 48 29.20 -20.07 6.36
N LEU A 49 28.40 -19.09 6.72
CA LEU A 49 28.59 -17.68 6.37
C LEU A 49 28.37 -16.77 7.59
N PRO A 50 29.11 -16.99 8.70
CA PRO A 50 28.86 -16.27 9.96
C PRO A 50 29.20 -14.77 9.89
N GLU A 51 30.00 -14.34 8.91
CA GLU A 51 30.37 -12.92 8.67
C GLU A 51 29.26 -12.11 8.02
N LEU A 52 28.20 -12.76 7.49
CA LEU A 52 27.11 -12.05 6.83
C LEU A 52 26.20 -11.35 7.83
N THR A 53 25.85 -10.12 7.52
CA THR A 53 24.79 -9.40 8.25
C THR A 53 23.43 -9.98 7.87
N LEU A 54 22.80 -10.66 8.83
CA LEU A 54 21.52 -11.30 8.63
C LEU A 54 20.36 -10.34 8.94
N THR A 55 19.23 -10.51 8.25
CA THR A 55 17.99 -9.82 8.63
C THR A 55 17.57 -10.23 10.04
N ARG A 56 17.07 -9.26 10.80
CA ARG A 56 16.47 -9.54 12.11
C ARG A 56 15.29 -10.48 11.97
N ARG A 57 15.20 -11.48 12.82
CA ARG A 57 14.14 -12.49 12.80
C ARG A 57 13.83 -13.04 14.18
N ILE A 58 12.62 -13.55 14.35
CA ILE A 58 12.22 -14.40 15.47
C ILE A 58 11.70 -15.73 14.93
N ARG A 59 11.67 -16.73 15.78
CA ARG A 59 10.99 -18.00 15.52
C ARG A 59 10.01 -18.22 16.66
N THR A 60 8.71 -18.27 16.33
CA THR A 60 7.66 -18.41 17.31
C THR A 60 6.39 -18.98 16.69
N GLU A 61 5.51 -19.53 17.51
CA GLU A 61 4.14 -19.92 17.21
C GLU A 61 3.12 -19.09 18.00
N LYS A 62 3.59 -18.12 18.80
CA LYS A 62 2.76 -17.29 19.66
C LYS A 62 2.42 -15.97 18.98
N GLU A 63 1.13 -15.68 18.86
CA GLU A 63 0.61 -14.46 18.25
C GLU A 63 1.15 -13.20 18.93
N GLU A 64 1.15 -13.16 20.27
CA GLU A 64 1.68 -12.01 21.02
C GLU A 64 3.16 -11.69 20.71
N GLU A 65 3.99 -12.70 20.47
CA GLU A 65 5.39 -12.49 20.11
C GLU A 65 5.53 -11.97 18.67
N ILE A 66 4.65 -12.45 17.77
CA ILE A 66 4.56 -11.93 16.40
C ILE A 66 4.18 -10.45 16.42
N GLU A 67 3.15 -10.10 17.20
CA GLU A 67 2.66 -8.72 17.30
C GLU A 67 3.71 -7.77 17.87
N LYS A 68 4.37 -8.16 18.97
CA LYS A 68 5.49 -7.38 19.55
C LYS A 68 6.64 -7.19 18.58
N PHE A 69 6.99 -8.23 17.82
CA PHE A 69 8.04 -8.13 16.82
C PHE A 69 7.63 -7.22 15.66
N PHE A 70 6.40 -7.38 15.17
CA PHE A 70 5.81 -6.54 14.12
C PHE A 70 5.85 -5.06 14.53
N GLN A 71 5.31 -4.71 15.71
CA GLN A 71 5.30 -3.34 16.20
C GLN A 71 6.73 -2.79 16.33
N SER A 72 7.66 -3.56 16.89
CA SER A 72 9.07 -3.17 16.99
C SER A 72 9.77 -2.93 15.63
N CYS A 73 9.30 -3.58 14.56
CA CYS A 73 9.78 -3.32 13.20
C CYS A 73 9.15 -2.04 12.62
N VAL A 74 7.86 -1.82 12.83
CA VAL A 74 7.16 -0.60 12.41
C VAL A 74 7.75 0.64 13.09
N ASP A 75 7.99 0.59 14.40
CA ASP A 75 8.60 1.70 15.17
C ASP A 75 10.00 2.08 14.68
N ARG A 76 10.67 1.19 13.95
CA ARG A 76 11.98 1.43 13.32
C ARG A 76 11.86 1.90 11.87
N GLY A 77 10.67 2.22 11.38
CA GLY A 77 10.43 2.69 10.03
C GLY A 77 10.32 1.59 8.97
N ASN A 78 10.17 0.30 9.36
CA ASN A 78 9.91 -0.75 8.39
C ASN A 78 8.42 -0.79 8.01
N GLU A 79 8.10 -1.20 6.77
CA GLU A 79 6.70 -1.38 6.32
C GLU A 79 5.96 -2.50 7.09
N GLY A 80 6.67 -3.36 7.78
CA GLY A 80 6.14 -4.54 8.46
C GLY A 80 7.12 -5.71 8.45
N ILE A 81 6.60 -6.93 8.48
CA ILE A 81 7.39 -8.18 8.52
C ILE A 81 6.96 -9.16 7.43
N ILE A 82 7.81 -10.16 7.19
CA ILE A 82 7.47 -11.31 6.34
C ILE A 82 7.48 -12.56 7.23
N ALA A 83 6.30 -13.18 7.40
CA ALA A 83 6.19 -14.48 8.02
C ALA A 83 6.50 -15.57 6.98
N LYS A 84 7.39 -16.51 7.33
CA LYS A 84 7.86 -17.57 6.43
C LYS A 84 7.66 -18.95 7.07
N ASN A 85 7.08 -19.87 6.31
CA ASN A 85 6.95 -21.27 6.72
C ASN A 85 8.33 -21.94 6.75
N LEU A 86 8.79 -22.35 7.93
CA LEU A 86 10.09 -22.99 8.13
C LEU A 86 10.24 -24.35 7.42
N ASN A 87 9.13 -25.01 7.11
CA ASN A 87 9.11 -26.30 6.44
C ASN A 87 9.02 -26.21 4.91
N SER A 88 8.88 -24.99 4.34
CA SER A 88 8.76 -24.81 2.90
C SER A 88 10.11 -24.89 2.19
N SER A 89 10.09 -25.42 0.97
CA SER A 89 11.13 -25.23 -0.05
C SER A 89 11.03 -23.81 -0.65
N TYR A 90 11.92 -23.45 -1.56
CA TYR A 90 11.85 -22.19 -2.29
C TYR A 90 11.23 -22.42 -3.67
N HIS A 91 10.19 -21.68 -4.00
CA HIS A 91 9.47 -21.76 -5.27
C HIS A 91 9.75 -20.51 -6.13
N PRO A 92 10.70 -20.56 -7.07
CA PRO A 92 11.03 -19.41 -7.91
C PRO A 92 9.86 -19.00 -8.81
N GLY A 93 9.52 -17.70 -8.80
CA GLY A 93 8.47 -17.15 -9.67
C GLY A 93 7.04 -17.42 -9.22
N GLU A 94 6.82 -18.20 -8.19
CA GLU A 94 5.49 -18.51 -7.67
C GLU A 94 5.08 -17.58 -6.51
N ARG A 95 3.78 -17.22 -6.48
CA ARG A 95 3.17 -16.56 -5.33
C ARG A 95 2.44 -17.60 -4.48
N GLY A 96 3.16 -18.19 -3.53
CA GLY A 96 2.60 -19.19 -2.62
C GLY A 96 2.10 -18.60 -1.30
N LYS A 97 1.57 -19.47 -0.43
CA LYS A 97 1.14 -19.14 0.94
C LYS A 97 2.26 -19.32 1.97
N ASP A 98 3.44 -19.75 1.56
CA ASP A 98 4.57 -20.03 2.46
C ASP A 98 5.28 -18.77 2.95
N TRP A 99 5.11 -17.65 2.23
CA TRP A 99 5.63 -16.34 2.60
C TRP A 99 4.49 -15.32 2.63
N LEU A 100 4.15 -14.84 3.81
CA LEU A 100 3.07 -13.90 4.03
C LEU A 100 3.65 -12.54 4.45
N LYS A 101 3.23 -11.47 3.77
CA LYS A 101 3.58 -10.10 4.16
C LYS A 101 2.55 -9.60 5.16
N LEU A 102 3.01 -9.26 6.36
CA LEU A 102 2.25 -8.51 7.33
C LEU A 102 2.75 -7.07 7.26
N LYS A 103 1.91 -6.18 6.77
CA LYS A 103 2.20 -4.74 6.68
C LYS A 103 1.39 -4.00 7.73
N LYS A 104 1.91 -2.85 8.17
CA LYS A 104 1.09 -1.89 8.90
C LYS A 104 -0.08 -1.53 7.99
N THR A 105 -1.29 -1.80 8.46
CA THR A 105 -2.48 -1.21 7.86
C THR A 105 -2.42 0.27 8.15
N GLY A 106 -2.40 1.10 7.12
CA GLY A 106 -2.48 2.53 7.27
C GLY A 106 -3.74 2.92 8.05
N GLU A 107 -3.75 4.10 8.65
CA GLU A 107 -4.98 4.70 9.12
C GLU A 107 -5.92 4.80 7.91
N SER A 108 -7.21 4.47 8.08
CA SER A 108 -8.18 4.68 7.02
C SER A 108 -8.61 6.14 7.00
N LEU A 109 -8.97 6.63 5.82
CA LEU A 109 -9.59 7.93 5.62
C LEU A 109 -11.02 7.72 5.09
N ASP A 110 -11.94 8.50 5.59
CA ASP A 110 -13.28 8.63 5.03
C ASP A 110 -13.25 9.74 3.98
N LEU A 111 -13.33 9.36 2.71
CA LEU A 111 -13.17 10.25 1.56
C LEU A 111 -14.41 10.24 0.67
N VAL A 112 -14.63 11.33 -0.04
CA VAL A 112 -15.75 11.48 -0.96
C VAL A 112 -15.34 11.14 -2.38
N ILE A 113 -16.24 10.52 -3.15
CA ILE A 113 -16.04 10.29 -4.59
C ILE A 113 -16.52 11.54 -5.33
N THR A 114 -15.63 12.16 -6.11
CA THR A 114 -15.91 13.33 -6.95
C THR A 114 -16.03 12.99 -8.42
N ARG A 115 -15.36 11.93 -8.87
CA ARG A 115 -15.39 11.42 -10.24
C ARG A 115 -15.23 9.92 -10.26
N ALA A 116 -15.76 9.29 -11.29
CA ALA A 116 -15.51 7.88 -11.56
C ALA A 116 -15.31 7.62 -13.06
N GLU A 117 -14.63 6.54 -13.41
CA GLU A 117 -14.45 6.14 -14.80
C GLU A 117 -15.01 4.74 -15.04
N TYR A 118 -15.62 4.54 -16.20
CA TYR A 118 -16.01 3.21 -16.64
C TYR A 118 -14.78 2.32 -16.81
N GLY A 119 -14.86 1.10 -16.32
CA GLY A 119 -13.80 0.11 -16.36
C GLY A 119 -13.47 -0.37 -17.78
N HIS A 120 -12.55 -1.31 -17.87
CA HIS A 120 -12.16 -1.99 -19.11
C HIS A 120 -12.62 -3.45 -19.12
N GLY A 121 -12.68 -4.06 -20.30
CA GLY A 121 -12.99 -5.47 -20.46
C GLY A 121 -14.36 -5.83 -19.86
N LYS A 122 -14.41 -6.74 -18.89
CA LYS A 122 -15.65 -7.19 -18.25
C LYS A 122 -16.39 -6.08 -17.50
N ARG A 123 -15.67 -5.05 -17.05
CA ARG A 123 -16.21 -3.92 -16.26
C ARG A 123 -16.51 -2.68 -17.11
N HIS A 124 -16.54 -2.80 -18.46
CA HIS A 124 -16.73 -1.66 -19.36
C HIS A 124 -18.08 -0.91 -19.18
N ARG A 125 -19.06 -1.52 -18.52
CA ARG A 125 -20.38 -0.94 -18.21
C ARG A 125 -20.51 -0.43 -16.78
N TRP A 126 -19.47 -0.57 -15.97
CA TRP A 126 -19.51 -0.18 -14.57
C TRP A 126 -18.44 0.86 -14.28
N LEU A 127 -18.77 1.82 -13.43
CA LEU A 127 -17.82 2.77 -12.89
C LEU A 127 -16.93 2.01 -11.88
N SER A 128 -15.67 1.79 -12.20
CA SER A 128 -14.75 0.95 -11.42
C SER A 128 -13.47 1.64 -11.01
N ASP A 129 -13.21 2.83 -11.49
CA ASP A 129 -12.09 3.68 -11.11
C ASP A 129 -12.65 4.94 -10.44
N TYR A 130 -12.29 5.20 -9.17
CA TYR A 130 -12.87 6.26 -8.35
C TYR A 130 -11.82 7.30 -7.98
N TYR A 131 -12.12 8.57 -8.15
CA TYR A 131 -11.35 9.70 -7.66
C TYR A 131 -11.82 10.05 -6.26
N LEU A 132 -10.87 10.11 -5.34
CA LEU A 132 -11.09 10.24 -3.91
C LEU A 132 -10.65 11.62 -3.44
N ALA A 133 -11.51 12.31 -2.73
CA ALA A 133 -11.29 13.67 -2.28
C ALA A 133 -11.51 13.84 -0.77
N ALA A 134 -10.73 14.72 -0.17
CA ALA A 134 -10.89 15.21 1.18
C ALA A 134 -11.50 16.63 1.15
N TYR A 135 -12.19 17.01 2.21
CA TYR A 135 -12.77 18.33 2.33
C TYR A 135 -11.71 19.40 2.63
N ASP A 136 -11.69 20.46 1.85
CA ASP A 136 -10.86 21.64 2.07
C ASP A 136 -11.70 22.69 2.80
N GLU A 137 -11.43 22.87 4.09
CA GLU A 137 -12.14 23.80 4.95
C GLU A 137 -11.89 25.26 4.58
N ASP A 138 -10.72 25.58 4.00
CA ASP A 138 -10.35 26.94 3.60
C ASP A 138 -11.09 27.38 2.32
N GLU A 139 -11.25 26.48 1.36
CA GLU A 139 -11.92 26.75 0.09
C GLU A 139 -13.41 26.33 0.08
N GLY A 140 -13.85 25.54 1.06
CA GLY A 140 -15.23 25.05 1.19
C GLY A 140 -15.63 24.07 0.09
N ASN A 141 -14.67 23.25 -0.40
CA ASN A 141 -14.91 22.29 -1.46
C ASN A 141 -14.10 20.99 -1.25
N PHE A 142 -14.34 19.98 -2.08
CA PHE A 142 -13.60 18.74 -2.06
C PHE A 142 -12.40 18.77 -3.02
N LYS A 143 -11.22 18.43 -2.51
CA LYS A 143 -9.97 18.34 -3.28
C LYS A 143 -9.53 16.89 -3.44
N GLU A 144 -9.28 16.48 -4.67
CA GLU A 144 -8.81 15.13 -4.96
C GLU A 144 -7.41 14.89 -4.39
N ILE A 145 -7.24 13.72 -3.77
CA ILE A 145 -5.99 13.26 -3.17
C ILE A 145 -5.60 11.85 -3.64
N GLY A 146 -6.42 11.21 -4.47
CA GLY A 146 -6.12 9.86 -4.93
C GLY A 146 -7.09 9.31 -5.95
N LYS A 147 -6.69 8.20 -6.57
CA LYS A 147 -7.52 7.39 -7.45
C LYS A 147 -7.34 5.92 -7.10
N THR A 148 -8.41 5.14 -7.15
CA THR A 148 -8.35 3.69 -6.94
C THR A 148 -9.38 2.95 -7.77
N TYR A 149 -9.03 1.69 -8.12
CA TYR A 149 -9.92 0.69 -8.73
C TYR A 149 -10.02 -0.57 -7.86
N LYS A 150 -9.54 -0.49 -6.61
CA LYS A 150 -9.39 -1.64 -5.72
C LYS A 150 -10.33 -1.55 -4.53
N GLY A 151 -10.77 -2.71 -4.08
CA GLY A 151 -11.45 -2.88 -2.79
C GLY A 151 -12.84 -3.43 -2.93
N LEU A 152 -13.64 -2.90 -3.84
CA LEU A 152 -15.02 -3.30 -4.02
C LEU A 152 -15.14 -4.62 -4.81
N THR A 153 -16.12 -5.43 -4.44
CA THR A 153 -16.58 -6.62 -5.19
C THR A 153 -17.35 -6.19 -6.44
N ASP A 154 -17.58 -7.12 -7.37
CA ASP A 154 -18.34 -6.82 -8.58
C ASP A 154 -19.80 -6.43 -8.29
N GLU A 155 -20.41 -6.97 -7.23
CA GLU A 155 -21.74 -6.58 -6.73
C GLU A 155 -21.75 -5.14 -6.20
N GLU A 156 -20.76 -4.79 -5.39
CA GLU A 156 -20.63 -3.42 -4.86
C GLU A 156 -20.33 -2.42 -5.96
N ILE A 157 -19.53 -2.79 -6.97
CA ILE A 157 -19.25 -1.95 -8.15
C ILE A 157 -20.54 -1.66 -8.93
N LYS A 158 -21.42 -2.64 -9.11
CA LYS A 158 -22.70 -2.42 -9.77
C LYS A 158 -23.57 -1.46 -8.97
N LYS A 159 -23.74 -1.71 -7.66
CA LYS A 159 -24.51 -0.86 -6.77
C LYS A 159 -24.01 0.58 -6.77
N ILE A 160 -22.71 0.79 -6.60
CA ILE A 160 -22.14 2.14 -6.59
C ILE A 160 -22.21 2.81 -7.97
N THR A 161 -22.19 2.04 -9.08
CA THR A 161 -22.38 2.59 -10.41
C THR A 161 -23.76 3.24 -10.54
N GLU A 162 -24.82 2.55 -10.12
CA GLU A 162 -26.19 3.06 -10.15
C GLU A 162 -26.31 4.33 -9.31
N LEU A 163 -25.76 4.34 -8.10
CA LEU A 163 -25.76 5.52 -7.22
C LEU A 163 -25.00 6.71 -7.82
N LEU A 164 -23.81 6.47 -8.42
CA LEU A 164 -23.01 7.53 -9.03
C LEU A 164 -23.64 8.10 -10.30
N GLU A 165 -24.36 7.27 -11.07
CA GLU A 165 -25.10 7.73 -12.27
C GLU A 165 -26.32 8.59 -11.90
N GLU A 166 -26.95 8.35 -10.74
CA GLU A 166 -28.06 9.16 -10.23
C GLU A 166 -27.65 10.59 -9.83
N ILE A 167 -26.39 10.75 -9.42
CA ILE A 167 -25.81 12.03 -8.97
C ILE A 167 -24.81 12.63 -9.97
N GLU A 168 -24.84 12.16 -11.22
CA GLU A 168 -24.00 12.69 -12.31
C GLU A 168 -24.32 14.17 -12.58
N ILE A 169 -23.26 14.99 -12.66
CA ILE A 169 -23.36 16.42 -13.00
C ILE A 169 -22.68 16.77 -14.33
N ASP A 170 -21.69 15.99 -14.76
CA ASP A 170 -21.01 16.16 -16.07
C ASP A 170 -20.39 14.82 -16.52
N ARG A 171 -20.17 14.69 -17.82
CA ARG A 171 -19.55 13.50 -18.40
C ARG A 171 -18.58 13.90 -19.52
N LYS A 172 -17.34 13.40 -19.40
CA LYS A 172 -16.28 13.59 -20.41
C LYS A 172 -15.72 12.24 -20.85
N GLY A 173 -16.22 11.73 -21.98
CA GLY A 173 -15.82 10.42 -22.47
C GLY A 173 -16.22 9.31 -21.51
N ARG A 174 -15.26 8.67 -20.85
CA ARG A 174 -15.49 7.60 -19.89
C ARG A 174 -15.56 8.07 -18.45
N THR A 175 -15.22 9.32 -18.22
CA THR A 175 -15.21 9.93 -16.89
C THR A 175 -16.55 10.58 -16.60
N VAL A 176 -17.18 10.19 -15.51
CA VAL A 176 -18.38 10.75 -14.95
C VAL A 176 -17.99 11.63 -13.77
N VAL A 177 -18.37 12.89 -13.80
CA VAL A 177 -18.23 13.81 -12.66
C VAL A 177 -19.52 13.78 -11.88
N VAL A 178 -19.44 13.64 -10.58
CA VAL A 178 -20.61 13.46 -9.73
C VAL A 178 -20.69 14.55 -8.65
N ASP A 179 -21.88 14.81 -8.19
CA ASP A 179 -22.08 15.57 -6.95
C ASP A 179 -21.45 14.76 -5.80
N PRO A 180 -20.57 15.36 -4.96
CA PRO A 180 -19.78 14.62 -3.98
C PRO A 180 -20.61 14.18 -2.77
N GLN A 181 -21.49 13.19 -2.95
CA GLN A 181 -22.43 12.67 -1.95
C GLN A 181 -22.02 11.30 -1.37
N ILE A 182 -21.16 10.54 -2.07
CA ILE A 182 -20.83 9.18 -1.63
C ILE A 182 -19.50 9.17 -0.87
N VAL A 183 -19.56 8.80 0.41
CA VAL A 183 -18.39 8.63 1.28
C VAL A 183 -17.94 7.18 1.27
N VAL A 184 -16.62 6.97 1.21
CA VAL A 184 -15.98 5.66 1.24
C VAL A 184 -14.84 5.63 2.26
N GLU A 185 -14.74 4.55 3.03
CA GLU A 185 -13.58 4.30 3.86
C GLU A 185 -12.45 3.76 2.99
N VAL A 186 -11.30 4.43 3.03
CA VAL A 186 -10.15 4.16 2.17
C VAL A 186 -8.93 3.82 3.01
N GLU A 187 -8.41 2.61 2.82
CA GLU A 187 -7.10 2.20 3.31
C GLU A 187 -6.02 2.62 2.29
N TYR A 188 -4.88 3.05 2.77
CA TYR A 188 -3.75 3.46 1.94
C TYR A 188 -2.43 3.03 2.58
N SER A 189 -1.34 3.05 1.84
CA SER A 189 -0.03 2.68 2.37
C SER A 189 0.79 3.88 2.82
N ASN A 190 0.61 5.04 2.18
CA ASN A 190 1.43 6.23 2.40
C ASN A 190 0.80 7.46 1.73
N ILE A 191 1.10 8.65 2.22
CA ILE A 191 0.66 9.93 1.65
C ILE A 191 1.88 10.69 1.16
N PHE A 192 1.96 10.97 -0.14
CA PHE A 192 2.95 11.88 -0.69
C PHE A 192 2.43 13.31 -0.66
N SER A 193 3.33 14.25 -0.33
CA SER A 193 3.04 15.68 -0.29
C SER A 193 4.06 16.49 -1.09
N GLY A 194 3.64 17.63 -1.63
CA GLY A 194 4.47 18.61 -2.32
C GLY A 194 4.44 18.47 -3.84
N GLU A 195 5.48 18.99 -4.53
CA GLU A 195 5.57 19.11 -5.99
C GLU A 195 5.46 17.77 -6.76
N SER A 196 5.61 16.64 -6.08
CA SER A 196 5.42 15.31 -6.68
C SER A 196 3.95 14.85 -6.69
N SER A 197 3.03 15.62 -6.14
CA SER A 197 1.60 15.34 -6.22
C SER A 197 1.08 15.55 -7.64
N THR A 198 0.15 14.69 -8.06
CA THR A 198 -0.59 14.82 -9.33
C THR A 198 -1.91 15.55 -9.17
N TYR A 199 -2.26 15.93 -7.95
CA TYR A 199 -3.51 16.60 -7.59
C TYR A 199 -3.25 18.01 -7.06
N ASP A 200 -4.17 18.93 -7.35
CA ASP A 200 -4.09 20.32 -6.94
C ASP A 200 -4.10 20.51 -5.42
N SER A 201 -4.60 19.52 -4.69
CA SER A 201 -4.51 19.45 -3.22
C SER A 201 -3.07 19.43 -2.68
N GLY A 202 -2.08 19.10 -3.51
CA GLY A 202 -0.69 18.88 -3.08
C GLY A 202 -0.45 17.54 -2.36
N TYR A 203 -1.45 16.64 -2.31
CA TYR A 203 -1.36 15.32 -1.69
C TYR A 203 -1.67 14.20 -2.67
N THR A 204 -1.04 13.02 -2.48
CA THR A 204 -1.34 11.83 -3.29
C THR A 204 -1.29 10.57 -2.43
N LEU A 205 -2.41 9.85 -2.35
CA LEU A 205 -2.49 8.54 -1.70
C LEU A 205 -1.77 7.47 -2.54
N ARG A 206 -0.98 6.66 -1.87
CA ARG A 206 -0.33 5.49 -2.48
C ARG A 206 -1.06 4.21 -2.11
N PHE A 207 -1.32 3.39 -3.13
CA PHE A 207 -1.99 2.09 -2.98
C PHE A 207 -3.36 2.17 -2.30
N ALA A 208 -4.10 3.25 -2.54
CA ALA A 208 -5.45 3.42 -2.03
C ALA A 208 -6.35 2.24 -2.39
N ARG A 209 -7.18 1.82 -1.43
CA ARG A 209 -8.15 0.74 -1.57
C ARG A 209 -9.40 1.07 -0.77
N ILE A 210 -10.57 1.00 -1.40
CA ILE A 210 -11.84 1.16 -0.71
C ILE A 210 -12.08 -0.09 0.15
N LYS A 211 -12.39 0.10 1.43
CA LYS A 211 -12.76 -0.96 2.38
C LYS A 211 -14.27 -1.17 2.39
N LYS A 212 -15.01 -0.08 2.40
CA LYS A 212 -16.47 -0.09 2.39
C LYS A 212 -17.03 1.26 1.95
N ILE A 213 -18.28 1.26 1.51
CA ILE A 213 -19.10 2.46 1.32
C ILE A 213 -19.66 2.86 2.69
N ARG A 214 -19.58 4.14 3.03
CA ARG A 214 -20.03 4.71 4.31
C ARG A 214 -21.43 5.30 4.15
N GLU A 215 -22.45 4.43 4.12
CA GLU A 215 -23.86 4.86 4.09
C GLU A 215 -24.31 5.54 5.40
N ASP A 216 -23.48 5.46 6.44
CA ASP A 216 -23.69 6.04 7.78
C ASP A 216 -23.06 7.41 7.94
N LEU A 217 -22.37 7.93 6.93
CA LEU A 217 -21.60 9.17 7.03
C LEU A 217 -21.98 10.16 5.93
N GLU A 218 -22.36 11.37 6.32
CA GLU A 218 -22.63 12.46 5.39
C GLU A 218 -21.32 13.07 4.85
N PRO A 219 -21.30 13.60 3.62
CA PRO A 219 -20.11 14.16 3.00
C PRO A 219 -19.39 15.24 3.82
N GLU A 220 -20.15 16.06 4.54
CA GLU A 220 -19.63 17.14 5.39
C GLU A 220 -18.83 16.61 6.59
N ASN A 221 -19.00 15.34 6.94
CA ASN A 221 -18.29 14.66 8.00
C ASN A 221 -17.14 13.80 7.48
N ALA A 222 -16.84 13.85 6.17
CA ALA A 222 -15.66 13.21 5.59
C ALA A 222 -14.36 13.83 6.12
N ASP A 223 -13.26 13.12 5.94
CA ASP A 223 -11.97 13.61 6.42
C ASP A 223 -11.49 14.85 5.64
N THR A 224 -10.84 15.77 6.38
CA THR A 224 -10.38 17.05 5.84
C THR A 224 -8.96 16.99 5.29
N LEU A 225 -8.59 17.95 4.45
CA LEU A 225 -7.21 18.13 4.00
C LEU A 225 -6.26 18.42 5.15
N GLU A 226 -6.72 19.05 6.22
CA GLU A 226 -5.90 19.25 7.41
C GLU A 226 -5.51 17.92 8.04
N LYS A 227 -6.47 16.99 8.21
CA LYS A 227 -6.18 15.62 8.69
C LYS A 227 -5.20 14.90 7.78
N VAL A 228 -5.38 14.98 6.46
CA VAL A 228 -4.44 14.41 5.46
C VAL A 228 -3.05 15.00 5.62
N SER A 229 -2.93 16.32 5.81
CA SER A 229 -1.66 17.01 6.06
C SER A 229 -0.97 16.51 7.33
N GLN A 230 -1.72 16.36 8.42
CA GLN A 230 -1.19 15.87 9.70
C GLN A 230 -0.65 14.44 9.57
N LEU A 231 -1.37 13.57 8.86
CA LEU A 231 -0.94 12.19 8.59
C LEU A 231 0.31 12.15 7.70
N ALA A 232 0.35 12.95 6.62
CA ALA A 232 1.51 13.04 5.74
C ALA A 232 2.80 13.51 6.45
N ARG A 233 2.67 14.34 7.49
CA ARG A 233 3.81 14.78 8.31
C ARG A 233 4.33 13.71 9.26
N LYS A 234 3.47 12.82 9.76
CA LYS A 234 3.85 11.70 10.63
C LYS A 234 4.61 10.59 9.87
N GLU A 235 4.47 10.56 8.55
CA GLU A 235 5.09 9.55 7.68
C GLU A 235 6.48 9.99 7.14
N LYS A 236 6.91 11.22 7.39
CA LYS A 236 8.25 11.75 7.08
C LYS A 236 9.24 11.48 8.21
#